data_80bd9304fbc43825dab21164ed8d7541
#
_entry.id   80bd9304fbc43825dab21164ed8d7541
#
_cell.length_a   1.000
_cell.length_b   1.000
_cell.length_c   1.000
_cell.angle_alpha   90.00
_cell.angle_beta   90.00
_cell.angle_gamma   90.00
#
_symmetry.space_group_name_H-M   'P 1'
#
loop_
_entity.id
_entity.type
_entity.pdbx_description
1 polymer ?
#
loop_
_entity_poly.entity_id
_entity_poly.type
_entity_poly.pdbx_seq_one_letter_code
_entity_poly.pdbx_strand_id
1 'polypeptide(L)'
;RFIAINDAYDSLTGDPQSDSFVIPFKNLINDSYCKDISMKIRSSLEVKQKSGEFVGSFAPYGYMKSPENKNQLIVDEAVSEYVQMIFSMYKDGFSIGRIAKRLNQMGVLSPMEYKHSAGVKFDTVFKTGDTAKWTYKAVQRILTNEVYIGVLAQGKRGTPNYKVRVVKSKDESEWVKVENAHEALVSYEDFMAVKVMMQRDMRCSPDQDEAHLFSGFLFCGDCQQPMIRKTVPSKTKKYIYYVCSTNKHSRTCSPHSIAAKEVEEKVFRAIHDQIELVINLEHALAMIERLPSQSRKAFNYEAQIAKIEEEIERYQKLKLGLYENFI
;
A
#
# COMPACT_ATOMS: atom_id res chain seq x y z
N ARG A 1 51.85 21.14 2.69
CA ARG A 1 52.44 19.79 2.59
C ARG A 1 51.33 18.76 2.79
N PHE A 2 51.27 17.81 1.86
CA PHE A 2 50.35 16.65 1.95
C PHE A 2 51.17 15.38 2.04
N ILE A 3 50.91 14.53 3.02
CA ILE A 3 51.60 13.27 3.24
C ILE A 3 50.55 12.14 3.27
N ALA A 4 50.62 11.19 2.36
CA ALA A 4 49.83 9.97 2.35
C ALA A 4 50.70 8.78 2.85
N ILE A 5 50.57 8.48 4.15
CA ILE A 5 51.41 7.50 4.84
C ILE A 5 51.34 6.11 4.20
N ASN A 6 50.11 5.65 3.90
CA ASN A 6 49.87 4.32 3.32
C ASN A 6 50.36 4.19 1.86
N ASP A 7 50.42 5.30 1.15
CA ASP A 7 50.88 5.36 -0.25
C ASP A 7 52.35 5.75 -0.38
N ALA A 8 53.06 5.96 0.75
CA ALA A 8 54.43 6.47 0.82
C ALA A 8 54.66 7.71 -0.05
N TYR A 9 53.66 8.63 -0.06
CA TYR A 9 53.70 9.85 -0.88
C TYR A 9 53.89 11.08 -0.01
N ASP A 10 54.78 11.96 -0.39
CA ASP A 10 55.00 13.28 0.21
C ASP A 10 55.11 14.33 -0.89
N SER A 11 54.22 15.31 -0.89
CA SER A 11 54.14 16.36 -1.92
C SER A 11 55.38 17.29 -2.00
N LEU A 12 56.30 17.23 -1.03
CA LEU A 12 57.56 17.98 -1.05
C LEU A 12 58.79 17.17 -1.49
N THR A 13 58.75 15.84 -1.27
CA THR A 13 59.93 14.96 -1.54
C THR A 13 59.67 13.99 -2.68
N GLY A 14 58.41 13.97 -3.23
CA GLY A 14 58.08 13.12 -4.38
C GLY A 14 58.80 13.52 -5.66
N ASP A 15 59.12 12.53 -6.52
CA ASP A 15 59.67 12.76 -7.86
C ASP A 15 58.55 13.14 -8.83
N PRO A 16 58.51 14.36 -9.39
CA PRO A 16 57.42 14.82 -10.25
C PRO A 16 57.19 13.98 -11.49
N GLN A 17 58.23 13.31 -12.03
CA GLN A 17 58.08 12.45 -13.22
C GLN A 17 57.48 11.10 -12.86
N SER A 18 57.91 10.48 -11.79
CA SER A 18 57.35 9.22 -11.28
C SER A 18 55.92 9.42 -10.78
N ASP A 19 55.65 10.48 -10.04
CA ASP A 19 54.34 10.80 -9.45
C ASP A 19 53.30 11.10 -10.52
N SER A 20 53.68 11.73 -11.64
CA SER A 20 52.75 12.03 -12.74
C SER A 20 52.15 10.78 -13.40
N PHE A 21 52.82 9.62 -13.30
CA PHE A 21 52.33 8.33 -13.82
C PHE A 21 51.75 7.44 -12.71
N VAL A 22 52.45 7.33 -11.60
CA VAL A 22 52.09 6.39 -10.51
C VAL A 22 50.77 6.79 -9.83
N ILE A 23 50.54 8.08 -9.58
CA ILE A 23 49.33 8.57 -8.91
C ILE A 23 48.07 8.31 -9.77
N PRO A 24 47.99 8.70 -11.06
CA PRO A 24 46.85 8.39 -11.91
C PRO A 24 46.59 6.87 -12.01
N PHE A 25 47.64 6.04 -12.09
CA PHE A 25 47.53 4.59 -12.15
C PHE A 25 46.94 4.01 -10.84
N LYS A 26 47.45 4.42 -9.69
CA LYS A 26 46.86 4.06 -8.38
C LYS A 26 45.39 4.49 -8.28
N ASN A 27 45.05 5.70 -8.73
CA ASN A 27 43.69 6.18 -8.72
C ASN A 27 42.77 5.35 -9.64
N LEU A 28 43.27 4.94 -10.82
CA LEU A 28 42.54 4.05 -11.73
C LEU A 28 42.25 2.69 -11.10
N ILE A 29 43.24 2.09 -10.44
CA ILE A 29 43.11 0.82 -9.73
C ILE A 29 42.07 0.96 -8.61
N ASN A 30 42.19 2.01 -7.79
CA ASN A 30 41.27 2.27 -6.69
C ASN A 30 39.82 2.49 -7.19
N ASP A 31 39.64 3.22 -8.29
CA ASP A 31 38.34 3.44 -8.92
C ASP A 31 37.74 2.11 -9.43
N SER A 32 38.54 1.29 -10.07
CA SER A 32 38.15 -0.05 -10.54
C SER A 32 37.74 -0.96 -9.37
N TYR A 33 38.51 -0.94 -8.28
CA TYR A 33 38.22 -1.70 -7.07
C TYR A 33 36.90 -1.24 -6.42
N CYS A 34 36.68 0.07 -6.31
CA CYS A 34 35.42 0.61 -5.80
C CYS A 34 34.23 0.21 -6.66
N LYS A 35 34.38 0.19 -8.00
CA LYS A 35 33.38 -0.28 -8.95
C LYS A 35 33.05 -1.76 -8.72
N ASP A 36 34.07 -2.61 -8.62
CA ASP A 36 33.91 -4.05 -8.39
C ASP A 36 33.20 -4.35 -7.07
N ILE A 37 33.63 -3.72 -5.98
CA ILE A 37 32.97 -3.84 -4.67
C ILE A 37 31.50 -3.41 -4.76
N SER A 38 31.23 -2.28 -5.42
CA SER A 38 29.85 -1.80 -5.56
C SER A 38 28.97 -2.79 -6.33
N MET A 39 29.49 -3.41 -7.39
CA MET A 39 28.77 -4.44 -8.14
C MET A 39 28.50 -5.68 -7.27
N LYS A 40 29.50 -6.16 -6.53
CA LYS A 40 29.37 -7.31 -5.62
C LYS A 40 28.33 -7.07 -4.52
N ILE A 41 28.36 -5.89 -3.89
CA ILE A 41 27.37 -5.52 -2.86
C ILE A 41 25.97 -5.49 -3.45
N ARG A 42 25.76 -4.87 -4.62
CA ARG A 42 24.45 -4.80 -5.27
C ARG A 42 23.91 -6.18 -5.65
N SER A 43 24.77 -7.02 -6.24
CA SER A 43 24.41 -8.40 -6.59
C SER A 43 24.04 -9.22 -5.33
N SER A 44 24.84 -9.12 -4.27
CA SER A 44 24.54 -9.80 -3.00
C SER A 44 23.21 -9.32 -2.38
N LEU A 45 22.94 -8.01 -2.40
CA LEU A 45 21.67 -7.47 -1.91
C LEU A 45 20.48 -7.92 -2.77
N GLU A 46 20.65 -7.97 -4.08
CA GLU A 46 19.61 -8.45 -5.00
C GLU A 46 19.26 -9.92 -4.77
N VAL A 47 20.27 -10.78 -4.59
CA VAL A 47 20.07 -12.19 -4.27
C VAL A 47 19.29 -12.32 -2.97
N LYS A 48 19.68 -11.60 -1.91
CA LYS A 48 18.98 -11.60 -0.63
C LYS A 48 17.54 -11.12 -0.75
N GLN A 49 17.30 -10.06 -1.53
CA GLN A 49 15.95 -9.55 -1.77
C GLN A 49 15.07 -10.58 -2.50
N LYS A 50 15.61 -11.25 -3.52
CA LYS A 50 14.89 -12.29 -4.28
C LYS A 50 14.61 -13.56 -3.46
N SER A 51 15.48 -13.87 -2.47
CA SER A 51 15.26 -14.98 -1.55
C SER A 51 14.27 -14.64 -0.40
N GLY A 52 13.68 -13.45 -0.38
CA GLY A 52 12.74 -13.03 0.66
C GLY A 52 13.40 -12.59 1.97
N GLU A 53 14.71 -12.37 1.97
CA GLU A 53 15.41 -11.83 3.12
C GLU A 53 15.16 -10.32 3.26
N PHE A 54 14.88 -9.88 4.49
CA PHE A 54 14.73 -8.45 4.79
C PHE A 54 16.08 -7.76 4.89
N VAL A 55 16.39 -6.88 3.95
CA VAL A 55 17.69 -6.13 3.92
C VAL A 55 17.59 -4.71 4.49
N GLY A 56 16.42 -4.29 4.97
CA GLY A 56 16.24 -2.97 5.56
C GLY A 56 16.99 -2.79 6.87
N SER A 57 17.43 -1.55 7.15
CA SER A 57 18.11 -1.22 8.42
C SER A 57 17.20 -1.42 9.64
N PHE A 58 15.94 -1.01 9.51
CA PHE A 58 14.95 -1.04 10.59
C PHE A 58 13.71 -1.82 10.16
N ALA A 59 13.19 -2.66 11.06
CA ALA A 59 11.92 -3.33 10.84
C ALA A 59 10.76 -2.31 10.76
N PRO A 60 9.72 -2.58 9.96
CA PRO A 60 8.47 -1.83 9.98
C PRO A 60 7.80 -1.91 11.36
N TYR A 61 7.00 -0.91 11.70
CA TYR A 61 6.21 -0.92 12.94
C TYR A 61 5.25 -2.12 12.95
N GLY A 62 5.15 -2.84 14.06
CA GLY A 62 4.42 -4.12 14.15
C GLY A 62 5.30 -5.35 13.91
N TYR A 63 6.53 -5.15 13.45
CA TYR A 63 7.51 -6.21 13.26
C TYR A 63 8.84 -5.88 13.94
N MET A 64 9.58 -6.92 14.26
CA MET A 64 10.97 -6.85 14.70
C MET A 64 11.82 -7.80 13.87
N LYS A 65 13.15 -7.60 13.91
CA LYS A 65 14.09 -8.55 13.33
C LYS A 65 14.27 -9.75 14.25
N SER A 66 14.27 -10.95 13.68
CA SER A 66 14.56 -12.16 14.46
C SER A 66 15.93 -12.04 15.16
N PRO A 67 16.03 -12.43 16.44
CA PRO A 67 17.30 -12.49 17.14
C PRO A 67 18.28 -13.49 16.50
N GLU A 68 17.75 -14.57 15.92
CA GLU A 68 18.54 -15.62 15.27
C GLU A 68 18.97 -15.23 13.86
N ASN A 69 18.10 -14.57 13.11
CA ASN A 69 18.36 -14.14 11.74
C ASN A 69 17.91 -12.69 11.50
N LYS A 70 18.87 -11.77 11.47
CA LYS A 70 18.62 -10.33 11.26
C LYS A 70 17.94 -10.00 9.92
N ASN A 71 17.90 -10.93 8.99
CA ASN A 71 17.27 -10.78 7.69
C ASN A 71 15.83 -11.33 7.67
N GLN A 72 15.31 -11.79 8.79
CA GLN A 72 13.94 -12.29 8.93
C GLN A 72 13.11 -11.34 9.79
N LEU A 73 11.89 -11.03 9.33
CA LEU A 73 10.90 -10.29 10.11
C LEU A 73 10.04 -11.27 10.91
N ILE A 74 9.85 -10.96 12.18
CA ILE A 74 8.91 -11.64 13.07
C ILE A 74 7.94 -10.61 13.64
N VAL A 75 6.76 -11.06 14.08
CA VAL A 75 5.75 -10.20 14.69
C VAL A 75 6.27 -9.63 16.01
N ASP A 76 6.08 -8.35 16.22
CA ASP A 76 6.34 -7.66 17.48
C ASP A 76 5.03 -7.54 18.25
N GLU A 77 4.81 -8.45 19.21
CA GLU A 77 3.57 -8.54 19.98
C GLU A 77 3.24 -7.25 20.76
N ALA A 78 4.26 -6.46 21.11
CA ALA A 78 4.06 -5.22 21.86
C ALA A 78 3.32 -4.14 21.05
N VAL A 79 3.38 -4.18 19.71
CA VAL A 79 2.85 -3.11 18.84
C VAL A 79 2.03 -3.61 17.64
N SER A 80 2.01 -4.92 17.39
CA SER A 80 1.25 -5.52 16.28
C SER A 80 -0.24 -5.26 16.37
N GLU A 81 -0.81 -5.28 17.57
CA GLU A 81 -2.21 -5.02 17.83
C GLU A 81 -2.63 -3.60 17.38
N TYR A 82 -1.75 -2.62 17.53
CA TYR A 82 -2.04 -1.26 17.06
C TYR A 82 -2.09 -1.15 15.54
N VAL A 83 -1.33 -1.98 14.82
CA VAL A 83 -1.42 -2.06 13.35
C VAL A 83 -2.78 -2.59 12.94
N GLN A 84 -3.24 -3.69 13.54
CA GLN A 84 -4.57 -4.25 13.27
C GLN A 84 -5.68 -3.25 13.62
N MET A 85 -5.55 -2.54 14.74
CA MET A 85 -6.47 -1.48 15.15
C MET A 85 -6.55 -0.34 14.13
N ILE A 86 -5.41 0.08 13.54
CA ILE A 86 -5.37 1.11 12.50
C ILE A 86 -6.19 0.67 11.27
N PHE A 87 -6.03 -0.56 10.82
CA PHE A 87 -6.77 -1.10 9.68
C PHE A 87 -8.27 -1.22 10.01
N SER A 88 -8.63 -1.73 11.19
CA SER A 88 -10.03 -1.81 11.64
C SER A 88 -10.68 -0.43 11.69
N MET A 89 -10.07 0.54 12.38
CA MET A 89 -10.60 1.90 12.45
C MET A 89 -10.81 2.53 11.07
N TYR A 90 -9.89 2.29 10.12
CA TYR A 90 -10.04 2.83 8.77
C TYR A 90 -11.20 2.17 8.02
N LYS A 91 -11.39 0.85 8.16
CA LYS A 91 -12.56 0.11 7.64
C LYS A 91 -13.87 0.63 8.23
N ASP A 92 -13.87 0.99 9.51
CA ASP A 92 -15.02 1.58 10.21
C ASP A 92 -15.30 3.05 9.79
N GLY A 93 -14.55 3.58 8.81
CA GLY A 93 -14.76 4.90 8.24
C GLY A 93 -14.06 6.06 8.95
N PHE A 94 -13.15 5.77 9.88
CA PHE A 94 -12.34 6.83 10.49
C PHE A 94 -11.36 7.43 9.48
N SER A 95 -11.28 8.74 9.42
CA SER A 95 -10.25 9.39 8.60
C SER A 95 -8.86 9.14 9.16
N ILE A 96 -7.84 9.14 8.29
CA ILE A 96 -6.42 8.94 8.68
C ILE A 96 -6.00 9.92 9.78
N GLY A 97 -6.44 11.20 9.69
CA GLY A 97 -6.16 12.21 10.70
C GLY A 97 -6.80 11.90 12.05
N ARG A 98 -8.04 11.38 12.06
CA ARG A 98 -8.75 10.98 13.27
C ARG A 98 -8.09 9.77 13.91
N ILE A 99 -7.63 8.79 13.12
CA ILE A 99 -6.87 7.64 13.62
C ILE A 99 -5.59 8.11 14.32
N ALA A 100 -4.81 9.00 13.68
CA ALA A 100 -3.60 9.57 14.29
C ALA A 100 -3.90 10.30 15.62
N LYS A 101 -4.96 11.10 15.64
CA LYS A 101 -5.40 11.80 16.87
C LYS A 101 -5.81 10.82 17.97
N ARG A 102 -6.54 9.76 17.62
CA ARG A 102 -6.97 8.72 18.55
C ARG A 102 -5.80 7.98 19.18
N LEU A 103 -4.81 7.56 18.36
CA LEU A 103 -3.60 6.90 18.84
C LEU A 103 -2.79 7.79 19.80
N ASN A 104 -2.70 9.09 19.48
CA ASN A 104 -2.05 10.07 20.37
C ASN A 104 -2.81 10.24 21.71
N GLN A 105 -4.14 10.24 21.67
CA GLN A 105 -4.98 10.31 22.89
C GLN A 105 -4.85 9.07 23.76
N MET A 106 -4.67 7.90 23.16
CA MET A 106 -4.45 6.63 23.86
C MET A 106 -3.02 6.51 24.40
N GLY A 107 -2.12 7.45 24.09
CA GLY A 107 -0.72 7.39 24.51
C GLY A 107 0.12 6.32 23.80
N VAL A 108 -0.36 5.81 22.65
CA VAL A 108 0.36 4.82 21.86
C VAL A 108 1.61 5.46 21.26
N LEU A 109 2.77 4.85 21.49
CA LEU A 109 4.04 5.35 20.94
C LEU A 109 4.03 5.32 19.42
N SER A 110 4.41 6.43 18.80
CA SER A 110 4.57 6.49 17.35
C SER A 110 5.71 5.58 16.88
N PRO A 111 5.76 5.17 15.61
CA PRO A 111 6.84 4.30 15.10
C PRO A 111 8.25 4.83 15.38
N MET A 112 8.41 6.14 15.44
CA MET A 112 9.68 6.77 15.74
C MET A 112 9.99 6.69 17.25
N GLU A 113 9.04 7.06 18.09
CA GLU A 113 9.18 7.04 19.53
C GLU A 113 9.37 5.60 20.06
N TYR A 114 8.66 4.65 19.48
CA TYR A 114 8.84 3.23 19.80
C TYR A 114 10.26 2.73 19.51
N LYS A 115 10.87 3.16 18.39
CA LYS A 115 12.27 2.83 18.10
C LYS A 115 13.25 3.46 19.10
N HIS A 116 12.98 4.68 19.53
CA HIS A 116 13.78 5.33 20.57
C HIS A 116 13.66 4.59 21.90
N SER A 117 12.46 4.22 22.33
CA SER A 117 12.24 3.46 23.56
C SER A 117 12.89 2.08 23.54
N ALA A 118 12.97 1.45 22.37
CA ALA A 118 13.68 0.19 22.13
C ALA A 118 15.21 0.35 22.05
N GLY A 119 15.76 1.55 22.32
CA GLY A 119 17.20 1.81 22.34
C GLY A 119 17.87 1.82 20.95
N VAL A 120 17.10 1.87 19.87
CA VAL A 120 17.64 1.90 18.51
C VAL A 120 18.24 3.28 18.24
N LYS A 121 19.57 3.34 18.08
CA LYS A 121 20.28 4.57 17.73
C LYS A 121 20.11 4.83 16.23
N PHE A 122 19.49 5.94 15.87
CA PHE A 122 19.45 6.44 14.50
C PHE A 122 19.42 7.97 14.49
N ASP A 123 20.17 8.56 13.58
CA ASP A 123 20.16 9.99 13.36
C ASP A 123 19.05 10.33 12.37
N THR A 124 18.24 11.31 12.72
CA THR A 124 17.21 11.87 11.84
C THR A 124 17.46 13.33 11.59
N VAL A 125 17.28 13.75 10.35
CA VAL A 125 17.36 15.17 9.95
C VAL A 125 16.20 15.97 10.56
N PHE A 126 15.11 15.28 10.90
CA PHE A 126 13.95 15.92 11.52
C PHE A 126 14.21 16.10 13.02
N LYS A 127 14.38 17.33 13.45
CA LYS A 127 14.32 17.69 14.87
C LYS A 127 12.87 17.48 15.31
N THR A 128 12.61 16.39 16.00
CA THR A 128 11.35 16.18 16.71
C THR A 128 11.43 16.93 18.03
N GLY A 129 10.32 17.54 18.46
CA GLY A 129 10.18 18.03 19.83
C GLY A 129 10.35 16.88 20.82
N ASP A 130 10.09 17.12 22.09
CA ASP A 130 10.37 16.18 23.20
C ASP A 130 9.74 14.78 23.02
N THR A 131 8.66 14.66 22.21
CA THR A 131 8.02 13.35 21.88
C THR A 131 7.49 13.35 20.45
N ALA A 132 7.81 12.31 19.69
CA ALA A 132 7.30 12.13 18.34
C ALA A 132 5.86 11.57 18.35
N LYS A 133 4.89 12.37 17.90
CA LYS A 133 3.47 12.00 17.85
C LYS A 133 3.12 11.28 16.55
N TRP A 134 2.02 10.55 16.58
CA TRP A 134 1.40 10.02 15.37
C TRP A 134 0.96 11.14 14.43
N THR A 135 1.29 11.01 13.17
CA THR A 135 0.94 11.95 12.11
C THR A 135 0.11 11.26 11.03
N TYR A 136 -0.62 12.05 10.24
CA TYR A 136 -1.32 11.57 9.05
C TYR A 136 -0.43 10.68 8.17
N LYS A 137 0.81 11.13 7.88
CA LYS A 137 1.75 10.38 7.04
C LYS A 137 2.21 9.06 7.66
N ALA A 138 2.31 8.97 8.97
CA ALA A 138 2.69 7.73 9.65
C ALA A 138 1.59 6.67 9.49
N VAL A 139 0.34 7.03 9.74
CA VAL A 139 -0.82 6.14 9.55
C VAL A 139 -0.99 5.77 8.08
N GLN A 140 -0.89 6.74 7.16
CA GLN A 140 -0.98 6.48 5.72
C GLN A 140 0.06 5.47 5.25
N ARG A 141 1.31 5.58 5.72
CA ARG A 141 2.38 4.61 5.37
C ARG A 141 2.06 3.20 5.85
N ILE A 142 1.41 3.05 7.00
CA ILE A 142 0.97 1.75 7.50
C ILE A 142 -0.11 1.19 6.58
N LEU A 143 -1.17 1.95 6.30
CA LEU A 143 -2.29 1.51 5.48
C LEU A 143 -1.92 1.17 4.02
N THR A 144 -0.80 1.70 3.52
CA THR A 144 -0.36 1.46 2.12
C THR A 144 0.80 0.47 1.98
N ASN A 145 1.32 -0.06 3.07
CA ASN A 145 2.51 -0.91 3.02
C ASN A 145 2.13 -2.39 2.93
N GLU A 146 2.48 -3.03 1.82
CA GLU A 146 2.21 -4.45 1.54
C GLU A 146 2.91 -5.41 2.53
N VAL A 147 3.84 -4.93 3.34
CA VAL A 147 4.51 -5.73 4.37
C VAL A 147 3.50 -6.31 5.38
N TYR A 148 2.38 -5.64 5.64
CA TYR A 148 1.38 -6.10 6.61
C TYR A 148 0.53 -7.29 6.14
N ILE A 149 0.61 -7.63 4.85
CA ILE A 149 0.02 -8.84 4.26
C ILE A 149 1.05 -9.91 3.93
N GLY A 150 2.25 -9.84 4.53
CA GLY A 150 3.32 -10.81 4.30
C GLY A 150 4.11 -10.61 3.00
N VAL A 151 3.87 -9.53 2.26
CA VAL A 151 4.58 -9.21 1.01
C VAL A 151 5.77 -8.31 1.30
N LEU A 152 6.96 -8.79 0.98
CA LEU A 152 8.19 -8.03 1.14
C LEU A 152 8.58 -7.34 -0.18
N ALA A 153 8.26 -6.06 -0.29
CA ALA A 153 8.60 -5.24 -1.45
C ALA A 153 9.85 -4.40 -1.17
N GLN A 154 10.96 -4.75 -1.80
CA GLN A 154 12.28 -4.15 -1.59
C GLN A 154 12.88 -3.57 -2.88
N GLY A 155 14.07 -2.96 -2.81
CA GLY A 155 14.70 -2.38 -3.99
C GLY A 155 14.03 -1.11 -4.53
N LYS A 156 13.14 -0.47 -3.76
CA LYS A 156 12.34 0.72 -4.16
C LYS A 156 13.17 1.95 -4.51
N ARG A 157 14.41 2.00 -4.04
CA ARG A 157 15.33 3.13 -4.24
C ARG A 157 16.74 2.61 -4.53
N GLY A 158 17.50 3.39 -5.25
CA GLY A 158 18.90 3.08 -5.53
C GLY A 158 19.67 4.27 -6.06
N THR A 159 21.00 4.15 -6.07
CA THR A 159 21.89 5.11 -6.75
C THR A 159 22.20 4.61 -8.16
N PRO A 160 22.29 5.48 -9.18
CA PRO A 160 22.56 5.06 -10.55
C PRO A 160 23.88 4.29 -10.67
N ASN A 161 24.93 4.76 -9.99
CA ASN A 161 26.23 4.10 -9.94
C ASN A 161 26.95 4.43 -8.61
N TYR A 162 28.15 3.88 -8.41
CA TYR A 162 28.94 4.06 -7.18
C TYR A 162 29.48 5.49 -6.99
N LYS A 163 29.60 6.29 -8.06
CA LYS A 163 30.06 7.68 -8.00
C LYS A 163 28.94 8.67 -7.66
N VAL A 164 27.71 8.33 -8.02
CA VAL A 164 26.54 9.23 -7.81
C VAL A 164 25.86 8.90 -6.49
N ARG A 165 25.95 9.82 -5.54
CA ARG A 165 25.35 9.67 -4.19
C ARG A 165 23.86 9.98 -4.14
N VAL A 166 23.28 10.49 -5.24
CA VAL A 166 21.85 10.84 -5.28
C VAL A 166 21.01 9.55 -5.37
N VAL A 167 20.21 9.33 -4.35
CA VAL A 167 19.25 8.21 -4.31
C VAL A 167 18.02 8.56 -5.14
N LYS A 168 17.70 7.76 -6.14
CA LYS A 168 16.49 7.88 -6.97
C LYS A 168 15.48 6.81 -6.59
N SER A 169 14.19 7.14 -6.67
CA SER A 169 13.12 6.14 -6.62
C SER A 169 13.09 5.36 -7.92
N LYS A 170 12.83 4.07 -7.84
CA LYS A 170 12.61 3.18 -8.97
C LYS A 170 11.14 3.01 -9.23
N ASP A 171 10.78 2.68 -10.46
CA ASP A 171 9.41 2.32 -10.82
C ASP A 171 8.98 1.02 -10.12
N GLU A 172 7.69 0.84 -9.92
CA GLU A 172 7.17 -0.32 -9.18
C GLU A 172 7.50 -1.65 -9.89
N SER A 173 7.63 -1.65 -11.20
CA SER A 173 8.06 -2.80 -12.02
C SER A 173 9.49 -3.26 -11.74
N GLU A 174 10.34 -2.38 -11.21
CA GLU A 174 11.73 -2.70 -10.84
C GLU A 174 11.88 -3.16 -9.38
N TRP A 175 10.79 -3.17 -8.62
CA TRP A 175 10.85 -3.60 -7.22
C TRP A 175 10.91 -5.13 -7.14
N VAL A 176 11.67 -5.62 -6.18
CA VAL A 176 11.68 -7.04 -5.86
C VAL A 176 10.55 -7.28 -4.84
N LYS A 177 9.50 -8.00 -5.27
CA LYS A 177 8.38 -8.39 -4.42
C LYS A 177 8.43 -9.88 -4.18
N VAL A 178 8.38 -10.30 -2.91
CA VAL A 178 8.31 -11.69 -2.49
C VAL A 178 7.10 -11.85 -1.59
N GLU A 179 6.19 -12.73 -1.98
CA GLU A 179 4.97 -13.05 -1.23
C GLU A 179 5.28 -14.06 -0.13
N ASN A 180 4.48 -14.03 0.94
CA ASN A 180 4.62 -14.93 2.09
C ASN A 180 6.04 -14.98 2.69
N ALA A 181 6.76 -13.85 2.65
CA ALA A 181 8.12 -13.76 3.18
C ALA A 181 8.16 -13.74 4.73
N HIS A 182 7.04 -13.42 5.38
CA HIS A 182 6.88 -13.36 6.83
C HIS A 182 5.39 -13.44 7.19
N GLU A 183 5.09 -13.61 8.46
CA GLU A 183 3.73 -13.67 8.98
C GLU A 183 2.97 -12.36 8.72
N ALA A 184 1.76 -12.47 8.18
CA ALA A 184 0.89 -11.33 7.91
C ALA A 184 0.17 -10.87 9.18
N LEU A 185 0.11 -9.54 9.44
CA LEU A 185 -0.68 -8.96 10.52
C LEU A 185 -2.12 -8.66 10.14
N VAL A 186 -2.38 -8.53 8.84
CA VAL A 186 -3.68 -8.16 8.27
C VAL A 186 -4.00 -9.12 7.13
N SER A 187 -5.27 -9.48 6.99
CA SER A 187 -5.71 -10.31 5.87
C SER A 187 -5.55 -9.57 4.54
N TYR A 188 -5.33 -10.32 3.46
CA TYR A 188 -5.27 -9.73 2.11
C TYR A 188 -6.56 -9.00 1.75
N GLU A 189 -7.71 -9.54 2.15
CA GLU A 189 -9.03 -8.96 1.91
C GLU A 189 -9.19 -7.61 2.58
N ASP A 190 -8.80 -7.49 3.85
CA ASP A 190 -8.86 -6.24 4.61
C ASP A 190 -7.93 -5.17 4.03
N PHE A 191 -6.72 -5.57 3.63
CA PHE A 191 -5.78 -4.67 2.98
C PHE A 191 -6.33 -4.14 1.65
N MET A 192 -6.91 -5.02 0.84
CA MET A 192 -7.51 -4.63 -0.45
C MET A 192 -8.75 -3.75 -0.25
N ALA A 193 -9.59 -4.03 0.74
CA ALA A 193 -10.72 -3.18 1.10
C ALA A 193 -10.24 -1.76 1.45
N VAL A 194 -9.21 -1.65 2.30
CA VAL A 194 -8.59 -0.37 2.67
C VAL A 194 -7.99 0.32 1.44
N LYS A 195 -7.29 -0.41 0.57
CA LYS A 195 -6.68 0.14 -0.67
C LYS A 195 -7.75 0.73 -1.60
N VAL A 196 -8.88 0.05 -1.77
CA VAL A 196 -10.02 0.56 -2.55
C VAL A 196 -10.64 1.79 -1.88
N MET A 197 -10.82 1.76 -0.55
CA MET A 197 -11.34 2.92 0.19
C MET A 197 -10.41 4.14 0.08
N MET A 198 -9.09 3.96 0.08
CA MET A 198 -8.12 5.05 -0.05
C MET A 198 -8.12 5.72 -1.43
N GLN A 199 -8.54 5.01 -2.49
CA GLN A 199 -8.69 5.58 -3.82
C GLN A 199 -9.88 6.54 -3.94
N ARG A 200 -10.82 6.45 -2.99
CA ARG A 200 -12.03 7.29 -2.94
C ARG A 200 -11.70 8.63 -2.28
N ASP A 201 -12.33 9.68 -2.76
CA ASP A 201 -12.21 11.01 -2.13
C ASP A 201 -13.04 11.07 -0.84
N MET A 202 -12.45 10.61 0.25
CA MET A 202 -13.05 10.64 1.60
C MET A 202 -12.63 11.88 2.41
N ARG A 203 -12.23 12.97 1.74
CA ARG A 203 -11.84 14.21 2.45
C ARG A 203 -13.02 14.78 3.20
N CYS A 204 -12.83 14.96 4.51
CA CYS A 204 -13.78 15.62 5.39
C CYS A 204 -13.54 17.14 5.41
N SER A 205 -14.59 17.92 5.72
CA SER A 205 -14.41 19.34 6.03
C SER A 205 -13.52 19.49 7.27
N PRO A 206 -12.68 20.55 7.37
CA PRO A 206 -11.79 20.78 8.52
C PRO A 206 -12.51 20.74 9.87
N ASP A 207 -13.78 21.13 9.90
CA ASP A 207 -14.60 21.19 11.11
C ASP A 207 -15.39 19.89 11.39
N GLN A 208 -15.23 18.84 10.58
CA GLN A 208 -15.97 17.59 10.71
C GLN A 208 -15.00 16.41 10.73
N ASP A 209 -14.92 15.75 11.88
CA ASP A 209 -14.03 14.60 12.10
C ASP A 209 -14.50 13.30 11.44
N GLU A 210 -15.68 13.27 10.78
CA GLU A 210 -16.27 12.06 10.21
C GLU A 210 -16.50 12.18 8.70
N ALA A 211 -16.07 11.16 7.98
CA ALA A 211 -16.49 10.97 6.59
C ALA A 211 -17.99 10.63 6.59
N HIS A 212 -18.75 11.28 5.71
CA HIS A 212 -20.17 10.94 5.57
C HIS A 212 -20.33 9.62 4.82
N LEU A 213 -21.43 8.91 5.13
CA LEU A 213 -21.73 7.55 4.66
C LEU A 213 -21.47 7.35 3.15
N PHE A 214 -21.82 8.34 2.33
CA PHE A 214 -21.67 8.25 0.86
C PHE A 214 -20.52 9.08 0.29
N SER A 215 -19.60 9.56 1.12
CA SER A 215 -18.41 10.27 0.63
C SER A 215 -17.55 9.34 -0.24
N GLY A 216 -17.29 9.76 -1.48
CA GLY A 216 -16.52 8.98 -2.46
C GLY A 216 -17.28 7.82 -3.14
N PHE A 217 -18.60 7.65 -2.84
CA PHE A 217 -19.42 6.62 -3.48
C PHE A 217 -20.38 7.18 -4.53
N LEU A 218 -20.74 8.47 -4.45
CA LEU A 218 -21.69 9.08 -5.35
C LEU A 218 -20.96 9.78 -6.51
N PHE A 219 -21.36 9.46 -7.71
CA PHE A 219 -20.86 10.07 -8.94
C PHE A 219 -22.01 10.67 -9.75
N CYS A 220 -21.73 11.76 -10.44
CA CYS A 220 -22.69 12.37 -11.35
C CYS A 220 -22.94 11.46 -12.55
N GLY A 221 -24.18 11.19 -12.91
CA GLY A 221 -24.53 10.33 -14.06
C GLY A 221 -24.03 10.86 -15.40
N ASP A 222 -23.96 12.20 -15.58
CA ASP A 222 -23.56 12.82 -16.83
C ASP A 222 -22.05 12.95 -16.97
N CYS A 223 -21.37 13.55 -15.97
CA CYS A 223 -19.93 13.86 -16.08
C CYS A 223 -19.03 12.85 -15.37
N GLN A 224 -19.59 11.85 -14.71
CA GLN A 224 -18.88 10.80 -13.97
C GLN A 224 -17.90 11.32 -12.89
N GLN A 225 -18.02 12.60 -12.54
CA GLN A 225 -17.22 13.19 -11.46
C GLN A 225 -17.90 12.99 -10.11
N PRO A 226 -17.13 12.93 -8.99
CA PRO A 226 -17.70 12.70 -7.67
C PRO A 226 -18.66 13.81 -7.26
N MET A 227 -19.72 13.43 -6.57
CA MET A 227 -20.66 14.37 -5.96
C MET A 227 -20.16 14.78 -4.57
N ILE A 228 -20.28 16.04 -4.26
CA ILE A 228 -19.83 16.62 -2.99
C ILE A 228 -21.04 17.02 -2.12
N ARG A 229 -20.84 16.85 -0.82
CA ARG A 229 -21.86 17.21 0.16
C ARG A 229 -21.98 18.73 0.29
N LYS A 230 -23.22 19.21 0.30
CA LYS A 230 -23.60 20.60 0.58
C LYS A 230 -24.59 20.62 1.74
N THR A 231 -24.26 21.37 2.79
CA THR A 231 -25.17 21.59 3.90
C THR A 231 -25.85 22.96 3.72
N VAL A 232 -27.15 22.99 3.73
CA VAL A 232 -27.96 24.21 3.66
C VAL A 232 -28.60 24.43 5.04
N PRO A 233 -28.14 25.44 5.80
CA PRO A 233 -28.72 25.75 7.09
C PRO A 233 -30.09 26.40 6.90
N SER A 234 -31.08 25.98 7.69
CA SER A 234 -32.34 26.63 7.86
C SER A 234 -32.52 27.02 9.34
N LYS A 235 -33.49 27.86 9.66
CA LYS A 235 -33.71 28.37 11.04
C LYS A 235 -33.85 27.25 12.08
N THR A 236 -34.40 26.10 11.70
CA THR A 236 -34.72 25.00 12.62
C THR A 236 -34.01 23.69 12.28
N LYS A 237 -33.56 23.50 11.04
CA LYS A 237 -32.97 22.22 10.55
C LYS A 237 -31.83 22.46 9.59
N LYS A 238 -30.91 21.49 9.48
CA LYS A 238 -29.86 21.44 8.45
C LYS A 238 -30.29 20.46 7.38
N TYR A 239 -30.37 20.94 6.14
CA TYR A 239 -30.61 20.08 4.97
C TYR A 239 -29.31 19.71 4.30
N ILE A 240 -29.19 18.45 3.98
CA ILE A 240 -27.97 17.88 3.39
C ILE A 240 -28.29 17.42 1.97
N TYR A 241 -27.51 17.89 1.00
CA TYR A 241 -27.62 17.52 -0.40
C TYR A 241 -26.27 17.04 -0.92
N TYR A 242 -26.29 16.14 -1.88
CA TYR A 242 -25.14 15.83 -2.72
C TYR A 242 -25.29 16.58 -4.04
N VAL A 243 -24.25 17.30 -4.44
CA VAL A 243 -24.24 18.14 -5.65
C VAL A 243 -23.06 17.78 -6.54
N CYS A 244 -23.22 17.89 -7.85
CA CYS A 244 -22.16 17.63 -8.81
C CYS A 244 -20.95 18.57 -8.57
N SER A 245 -19.75 18.00 -8.41
CA SER A 245 -18.52 18.78 -8.19
C SER A 245 -18.18 19.67 -9.38
N THR A 246 -18.33 19.16 -10.60
CA THR A 246 -18.06 19.88 -11.84
C THR A 246 -18.98 21.09 -12.00
N ASN A 247 -20.28 20.93 -11.72
CA ASN A 247 -21.20 22.06 -11.74
C ASN A 247 -20.82 23.11 -10.69
N LYS A 248 -20.46 22.67 -9.47
CA LYS A 248 -20.12 23.61 -8.38
C LYS A 248 -18.84 24.41 -8.67
N HIS A 249 -17.83 23.80 -9.29
CA HIS A 249 -16.51 24.41 -9.47
C HIS A 249 -16.34 25.10 -10.83
N SER A 250 -16.77 24.46 -11.93
CA SER A 250 -16.52 24.93 -13.28
C SER A 250 -17.78 25.28 -14.09
N ARG A 251 -18.96 24.89 -13.60
CA ARG A 251 -20.25 25.05 -14.29
C ARG A 251 -20.33 24.40 -15.69
N THR A 252 -19.46 23.44 -15.97
CA THR A 252 -19.41 22.73 -17.26
C THR A 252 -20.37 21.53 -17.33
N CYS A 253 -21.01 21.17 -16.22
CA CYS A 253 -22.06 20.16 -16.15
C CYS A 253 -23.37 20.80 -15.74
N SER A 254 -24.49 20.20 -16.09
CA SER A 254 -25.82 20.62 -15.60
C SER A 254 -25.94 20.52 -14.07
N PRO A 255 -26.81 21.32 -13.45
CA PRO A 255 -26.98 21.30 -11.99
C PRO A 255 -27.68 20.02 -11.54
N HIS A 256 -26.91 19.10 -10.96
CA HIS A 256 -27.45 17.89 -10.34
C HIS A 256 -27.33 17.99 -8.81
N SER A 257 -28.44 17.74 -8.14
CA SER A 257 -28.48 17.66 -6.68
C SER A 257 -29.48 16.61 -6.24
N ILE A 258 -29.15 15.88 -5.18
CA ILE A 258 -30.02 14.90 -4.55
C ILE A 258 -29.97 15.06 -3.04
N ALA A 259 -31.11 14.93 -2.34
CA ALA A 259 -31.14 14.98 -0.89
C ALA A 259 -30.46 13.74 -0.28
N ALA A 260 -29.66 13.93 0.78
CA ALA A 260 -28.94 12.82 1.42
C ALA A 260 -29.93 11.74 1.91
N LYS A 261 -31.05 12.14 2.50
CA LYS A 261 -32.09 11.22 3.00
C LYS A 261 -32.66 10.34 1.88
N GLU A 262 -32.88 10.92 0.70
CA GLU A 262 -33.39 10.17 -0.46
C GLU A 262 -32.37 9.11 -0.94
N VAL A 263 -31.08 9.46 -0.92
CA VAL A 263 -30.02 8.49 -1.25
C VAL A 263 -29.98 7.37 -0.23
N GLU A 264 -30.03 7.70 1.07
CA GLU A 264 -30.05 6.73 2.16
C GLU A 264 -31.19 5.74 2.01
N GLU A 265 -32.39 6.24 1.78
CA GLU A 265 -33.59 5.40 1.61
C GLU A 265 -33.50 4.48 0.37
N LYS A 266 -33.00 5.01 -0.75
CA LYS A 266 -32.85 4.23 -1.99
C LYS A 266 -31.78 3.14 -1.86
N VAL A 267 -30.64 3.48 -1.27
CA VAL A 267 -29.55 2.51 -1.07
C VAL A 267 -29.94 1.45 -0.05
N PHE A 268 -30.58 1.86 1.07
CA PHE A 268 -31.07 0.91 2.07
C PHE A 268 -32.06 -0.08 1.46
N ARG A 269 -33.01 0.42 0.66
CA ARG A 269 -33.99 -0.43 -0.02
C ARG A 269 -33.32 -1.40 -0.99
N ALA A 270 -32.37 -0.94 -1.80
CA ALA A 270 -31.66 -1.80 -2.72
C ALA A 270 -30.85 -2.90 -2.01
N ILE A 271 -30.20 -2.58 -0.87
CA ILE A 271 -29.49 -3.58 -0.05
C ILE A 271 -30.47 -4.57 0.55
N HIS A 272 -31.57 -4.11 1.07
CA HIS A 272 -32.63 -4.97 1.65
C HIS A 272 -33.19 -5.95 0.61
N ASP A 273 -33.55 -5.43 -0.58
CA ASP A 273 -34.06 -6.26 -1.69
C ASP A 273 -33.05 -7.30 -2.12
N GLN A 274 -31.74 -6.95 -2.15
CA GLN A 274 -30.67 -7.89 -2.48
C GLN A 274 -30.51 -8.98 -1.41
N ILE A 275 -30.58 -8.63 -0.14
CA ILE A 275 -30.53 -9.59 0.97
C ILE A 275 -31.74 -10.55 0.89
N GLU A 276 -32.94 -10.05 0.69
CA GLU A 276 -34.11 -10.90 0.53
C GLU A 276 -34.00 -11.84 -0.67
N LEU A 277 -33.44 -11.35 -1.79
CA LEU A 277 -33.20 -12.19 -2.96
C LEU A 277 -32.25 -13.36 -2.63
N VAL A 278 -31.15 -13.09 -1.93
CA VAL A 278 -30.15 -14.11 -1.54
C VAL A 278 -30.79 -15.14 -0.59
N ILE A 279 -31.52 -14.68 0.44
CA ILE A 279 -32.19 -15.56 1.40
C ILE A 279 -33.23 -16.44 0.68
N ASN A 280 -34.02 -15.88 -0.23
CA ASN A 280 -35.01 -16.63 -1.00
C ASN A 280 -34.35 -17.65 -1.93
N LEU A 281 -33.20 -17.34 -2.52
CA LEU A 281 -32.39 -18.26 -3.34
C LEU A 281 -31.85 -19.41 -2.50
N GLU A 282 -31.29 -19.15 -1.31
CA GLU A 282 -30.82 -20.20 -0.39
C GLU A 282 -31.96 -21.11 0.04
N HIS A 283 -33.13 -20.57 0.38
CA HIS A 283 -34.33 -21.35 0.68
C HIS A 283 -34.78 -22.20 -0.50
N ALA A 284 -34.78 -21.66 -1.71
CA ALA A 284 -35.15 -22.37 -2.91
C ALA A 284 -34.18 -23.51 -3.20
N LEU A 285 -32.87 -23.28 -3.08
CA LEU A 285 -31.82 -24.32 -3.23
C LEU A 285 -31.98 -25.42 -2.19
N ALA A 286 -32.19 -25.09 -0.92
CA ALA A 286 -32.43 -26.08 0.15
C ALA A 286 -33.69 -26.91 -0.05
N MET A 287 -34.75 -26.33 -0.66
CA MET A 287 -35.95 -27.11 -1.05
C MET A 287 -35.68 -28.04 -2.23
N ILE A 288 -34.88 -27.59 -3.20
CA ILE A 288 -34.48 -28.40 -4.36
C ILE A 288 -33.65 -29.60 -3.93
N GLU A 289 -32.70 -29.43 -3.00
CA GLU A 289 -31.88 -30.51 -2.47
C GLU A 289 -32.67 -31.59 -1.71
N ARG A 290 -33.81 -31.23 -1.13
CA ARG A 290 -34.69 -32.16 -0.38
C ARG A 290 -35.61 -33.00 -1.27
N LEU A 291 -35.67 -32.73 -2.57
CA LEU A 291 -36.53 -33.49 -3.49
C LEU A 291 -35.86 -34.78 -3.97
N PRO A 292 -36.44 -35.97 -3.73
CA PRO A 292 -35.82 -37.26 -4.02
C PRO A 292 -35.48 -37.54 -5.50
N SER A 293 -36.05 -36.77 -6.42
CA SER A 293 -35.84 -36.92 -7.88
C SER A 293 -34.67 -36.11 -8.45
N GLN A 294 -33.96 -35.36 -7.60
CA GLN A 294 -33.01 -34.34 -8.06
C GLN A 294 -31.56 -34.80 -8.13
N SER A 295 -31.15 -35.86 -7.43
CA SER A 295 -29.76 -36.35 -7.49
C SER A 295 -29.30 -36.74 -8.91
N ARG A 296 -30.20 -37.23 -9.75
CA ARG A 296 -29.91 -37.52 -11.16
C ARG A 296 -29.87 -36.27 -12.04
N LYS A 297 -30.69 -35.25 -11.72
CA LYS A 297 -30.71 -34.01 -12.50
C LYS A 297 -29.54 -33.08 -12.14
N ALA A 298 -29.18 -33.04 -10.87
CA ALA A 298 -27.99 -32.29 -10.41
C ALA A 298 -26.69 -32.82 -11.07
N PHE A 299 -26.54 -34.14 -11.12
CA PHE A 299 -25.43 -34.80 -11.82
C PHE A 299 -25.41 -34.47 -13.33
N ASN A 300 -26.58 -34.36 -13.96
CA ASN A 300 -26.67 -33.96 -15.37
C ASN A 300 -26.35 -32.48 -15.58
N TYR A 301 -26.70 -31.58 -14.63
CA TYR A 301 -26.36 -30.18 -14.73
C TYR A 301 -24.86 -29.93 -14.48
N GLU A 302 -24.26 -30.62 -13.51
CA GLU A 302 -22.80 -30.58 -13.28
C GLU A 302 -22.03 -31.06 -14.53
N ALA A 303 -22.48 -32.14 -15.17
CA ALA A 303 -21.89 -32.60 -16.41
C ALA A 303 -22.08 -31.63 -17.60
N GLN A 304 -23.20 -30.90 -17.64
CA GLN A 304 -23.43 -29.85 -18.63
C GLN A 304 -22.59 -28.62 -18.37
N ILE A 305 -22.46 -28.21 -17.12
CA ILE A 305 -21.59 -27.07 -16.71
C ILE A 305 -20.15 -27.39 -17.09
N ALA A 306 -19.62 -28.56 -16.72
CA ALA A 306 -18.26 -28.95 -17.06
C ALA A 306 -18.01 -28.94 -18.58
N LYS A 307 -19.01 -29.35 -19.38
CA LYS A 307 -18.92 -29.34 -20.83
C LYS A 307 -18.87 -27.91 -21.41
N ILE A 308 -19.67 -27.01 -20.84
CA ILE A 308 -19.69 -25.60 -21.25
C ILE A 308 -18.37 -24.88 -20.83
N GLU A 309 -17.84 -25.23 -19.65
CA GLU A 309 -16.54 -24.70 -19.19
C GLU A 309 -15.40 -25.16 -20.12
N GLU A 310 -15.40 -26.41 -20.55
CA GLU A 310 -14.43 -26.95 -21.52
C GLU A 310 -14.56 -26.23 -22.89
N GLU A 311 -15.76 -25.94 -23.35
CA GLU A 311 -15.99 -25.15 -24.57
C GLU A 311 -15.51 -23.71 -24.42
N ILE A 312 -15.76 -23.08 -23.29
CA ILE A 312 -15.26 -21.72 -22.99
C ILE A 312 -13.72 -21.70 -23.01
N GLU A 313 -13.07 -22.66 -22.36
CA GLU A 313 -11.61 -22.76 -22.37
C GLU A 313 -11.05 -22.98 -23.78
N ARG A 314 -11.73 -23.80 -24.58
CA ARG A 314 -11.39 -24.01 -25.99
C ARG A 314 -11.51 -22.73 -26.81
N TYR A 315 -12.61 -21.97 -26.65
CA TYR A 315 -12.77 -20.67 -27.32
C TYR A 315 -11.78 -19.61 -26.86
N GLN A 316 -11.40 -19.62 -25.58
CA GLN A 316 -10.35 -18.73 -25.07
C GLN A 316 -8.98 -19.05 -25.69
N LYS A 317 -8.63 -20.33 -25.82
CA LYS A 317 -7.41 -20.79 -26.51
C LYS A 317 -7.42 -20.41 -27.99
N LEU A 318 -8.55 -20.58 -28.68
CA LEU A 318 -8.72 -20.18 -30.09
C LEU A 318 -8.59 -18.64 -30.25
N LYS A 319 -9.14 -17.87 -29.34
CA LYS A 319 -9.01 -16.42 -29.33
C LYS A 319 -7.57 -15.99 -29.14
N LEU A 320 -6.82 -16.61 -28.22
CA LEU A 320 -5.39 -16.36 -28.01
C LEU A 320 -4.58 -16.70 -29.28
N GLY A 321 -4.81 -17.85 -29.91
CA GLY A 321 -4.13 -18.26 -31.13
C GLY A 321 -4.46 -17.35 -32.35
N LEU A 322 -5.63 -16.75 -32.38
CA LEU A 322 -5.97 -15.73 -33.40
C LEU A 322 -5.19 -14.43 -33.17
N TYR A 323 -5.01 -14.01 -31.89
CA TYR A 323 -4.20 -12.83 -31.60
C TYR A 323 -2.70 -13.04 -31.91
N GLU A 324 -2.16 -14.26 -31.66
CA GLU A 324 -0.76 -14.59 -31.95
C GLU A 324 -0.47 -14.68 -33.47
N ASN A 325 -1.47 -14.96 -34.31
CA ASN A 325 -1.32 -15.00 -35.76
C ASN A 325 -1.57 -13.66 -36.48
N PHE A 326 -1.96 -12.61 -35.74
CA PHE A 326 -2.21 -11.26 -36.29
C PHE A 326 -1.18 -10.22 -35.86
N ILE A 327 -0.13 -10.62 -35.13
CA ILE A 327 1.08 -9.84 -34.83
C ILE A 327 2.25 -10.42 -35.61
#